data_20497c8f0f353ee5790162bb2bba9722
#
_entry.id   20497c8f0f353ee5790162bb2bba9722
#
_cell.length_a   1.000
_cell.length_b   1.000
_cell.length_c   1.000
_cell.angle_alpha   90.00
_cell.angle_beta   90.00
_cell.angle_gamma   90.00
#
_symmetry.space_group_name_H-M   'P 1'
#
loop_
_entity.id
_entity.type
_entity.pdbx_description
1 polymer ?
#
loop_
_entity_poly.entity_id
_entity_poly.type
_entity_poly.pdbx_seq_one_letter_code
_entity_poly.pdbx_strand_id
1 'polypeptide(L)'
;IVETLRRQYAFVTFSSKDICDDTVTGIENKLGEMLYGAQRDSTSCGFIGIVAWGMSQAMHYLETDSDIDPQRVIAIGHSRYGKIALWAAAQDERFVGVIANSSGSGGASLYRGNRVETPYDIYKRFPHWMCKRFYKYADRVEKVGFPIDQHMVLSLLAPRPMYIANSDEDAYVCPNLEYAALLEVVPIYNLYGYLLNYWKELPATGSVICQRVGYHLKPGAHSMTPFDWRCFYEFADRYIMDNN
;
A
#
# COMPACT_ATOMS: atom_id res chain seq x y z
N ILE A 1 4.97 -5.43 -18.43
CA ILE A 1 6.19 -4.73 -18.89
C ILE A 1 6.01 -4.20 -20.33
N VAL A 2 5.70 -5.04 -21.34
CA VAL A 2 5.59 -4.57 -22.74
C VAL A 2 4.58 -3.44 -22.88
N GLU A 3 3.39 -3.55 -22.27
CA GLU A 3 2.38 -2.49 -22.31
C GLU A 3 2.82 -1.25 -21.54
N THR A 4 3.53 -1.39 -20.43
CA THR A 4 4.12 -0.29 -19.66
C THR A 4 5.04 0.56 -20.56
N LEU A 5 5.95 -0.11 -21.25
CA LEU A 5 6.89 0.55 -22.15
C LEU A 5 6.20 1.20 -23.37
N ARG A 6 5.15 0.57 -23.93
CA ARG A 6 4.35 1.16 -25.01
C ARG A 6 3.67 2.45 -24.62
N ARG A 7 3.31 2.59 -23.35
CA ARG A 7 2.72 3.80 -22.77
C ARG A 7 3.76 4.80 -22.27
N GLN A 8 5.03 4.58 -22.61
CA GLN A 8 6.15 5.45 -22.22
C GLN A 8 6.39 5.54 -20.71
N TYR A 9 6.00 4.50 -19.95
CA TYR A 9 6.38 4.34 -18.56
C TYR A 9 7.61 3.46 -18.44
N ALA A 10 8.51 3.80 -17.55
CA ALA A 10 9.52 2.87 -17.04
C ALA A 10 8.88 1.89 -16.03
N PHE A 11 9.38 0.69 -15.93
CA PHE A 11 8.99 -0.28 -14.92
C PHE A 11 10.21 -0.64 -14.08
N VAL A 12 10.23 -0.16 -12.84
CA VAL A 12 11.31 -0.36 -11.89
C VAL A 12 10.94 -1.46 -10.90
N THR A 13 11.82 -2.41 -10.70
CA THR A 13 11.63 -3.51 -9.75
C THR A 13 12.95 -3.89 -9.12
N PHE A 14 12.90 -4.35 -7.88
CA PHE A 14 14.01 -4.93 -7.16
C PHE A 14 13.56 -6.16 -6.37
N SER A 15 14.50 -7.00 -6.00
CA SER A 15 14.21 -8.15 -5.14
C SER A 15 14.20 -7.73 -3.68
N SER A 16 13.07 -7.90 -2.99
CA SER A 16 13.01 -7.68 -1.54
C SER A 16 14.00 -8.56 -0.77
N LYS A 17 14.36 -9.73 -1.33
CA LYS A 17 15.37 -10.62 -0.74
C LYS A 17 16.77 -10.02 -0.69
N ASP A 18 17.08 -9.05 -1.55
CA ASP A 18 18.38 -8.36 -1.51
C ASP A 18 18.46 -7.40 -0.33
N ILE A 19 17.31 -6.96 0.18
CA ILE A 19 17.16 -6.03 1.30
C ILE A 19 16.92 -6.79 2.61
N CYS A 20 15.91 -7.65 2.64
CA CYS A 20 15.48 -8.39 3.81
C CYS A 20 14.73 -9.65 3.38
N ASP A 21 15.04 -10.80 3.98
CA ASP A 21 14.29 -12.02 3.72
C ASP A 21 12.93 -11.98 4.45
N ASP A 22 11.87 -12.43 3.76
CA ASP A 22 10.52 -12.52 4.32
C ASP A 22 10.37 -13.75 5.22
N THR A 23 11.14 -13.78 6.28
CA THR A 23 11.19 -14.86 7.29
C THR A 23 11.36 -14.27 8.69
N VAL A 24 11.05 -15.07 9.71
CA VAL A 24 11.16 -14.64 11.12
C VAL A 24 12.56 -14.17 11.48
N THR A 25 13.59 -14.81 10.92
CA THR A 25 14.99 -14.48 11.15
C THR A 25 15.56 -13.53 10.08
N GLY A 26 14.81 -13.25 9.02
CA GLY A 26 15.29 -12.45 7.88
C GLY A 26 15.68 -11.02 8.26
N ILE A 27 15.09 -10.48 9.32
CA ILE A 27 15.42 -9.15 9.84
C ILE A 27 16.76 -9.14 10.60
N GLU A 28 17.26 -10.30 10.99
CA GLU A 28 18.55 -10.46 11.68
C GLU A 28 19.72 -10.51 10.72
N ASN A 29 19.43 -10.45 9.42
CA ASN A 29 20.40 -10.50 8.33
C ASN A 29 20.33 -9.24 7.46
N LYS A 30 21.32 -9.06 6.60
CA LYS A 30 21.34 -8.02 5.55
C LYS A 30 21.10 -6.62 6.14
N LEU A 31 20.12 -5.91 5.57
CA LEU A 31 19.85 -4.54 5.99
C LEU A 31 19.35 -4.43 7.43
N GLY A 32 18.55 -5.38 7.90
CA GLY A 32 18.04 -5.36 9.27
C GLY A 32 19.18 -5.45 10.30
N GLU A 33 20.20 -6.26 10.04
CA GLU A 33 21.42 -6.29 10.85
C GLU A 33 22.22 -4.99 10.76
N MET A 34 22.39 -4.45 9.54
CA MET A 34 23.11 -3.18 9.33
C MET A 34 22.44 -2.00 10.06
N LEU A 35 21.11 -1.92 10.04
CA LEU A 35 20.36 -0.80 10.64
C LEU A 35 20.28 -0.90 12.16
N TYR A 36 20.15 -2.09 12.70
CA TYR A 36 19.81 -2.28 14.10
C TYR A 36 20.86 -3.09 14.86
N GLY A 37 21.45 -4.11 14.28
CA GLY A 37 22.43 -4.98 14.93
C GLY A 37 22.02 -5.39 16.35
N ALA A 38 22.91 -5.25 17.30
CA ALA A 38 22.66 -5.51 18.72
C ALA A 38 21.72 -4.48 19.39
N GLN A 39 21.42 -3.35 18.74
CA GLN A 39 20.54 -2.29 19.27
C GLN A 39 19.07 -2.51 18.90
N ARG A 40 18.74 -3.62 18.23
CA ARG A 40 17.37 -3.94 17.86
C ARG A 40 16.49 -4.07 19.08
N ASP A 41 15.44 -3.27 19.11
CA ASP A 41 14.45 -3.25 20.20
C ASP A 41 13.03 -3.55 19.70
N SER A 42 12.05 -3.35 20.57
CA SER A 42 10.64 -3.61 20.25
C SER A 42 10.02 -2.60 19.28
N THR A 43 10.69 -1.49 18.98
CA THR A 43 10.22 -0.43 18.07
C THR A 43 10.88 -0.50 16.70
N SER A 44 11.95 -1.27 16.56
CA SER A 44 12.65 -1.48 15.30
C SER A 44 11.72 -2.05 14.23
N CYS A 45 11.80 -1.52 13.02
CA CYS A 45 10.92 -1.92 11.91
C CYS A 45 10.93 -3.42 11.67
N GLY A 46 9.77 -3.96 11.27
CA GLY A 46 9.65 -5.28 10.69
C GLY A 46 9.93 -5.27 9.19
N PHE A 47 9.74 -6.42 8.54
CA PHE A 47 9.94 -6.63 7.12
C PHE A 47 9.26 -5.57 6.24
N ILE A 48 7.98 -5.24 6.52
CA ILE A 48 7.22 -4.23 5.77
C ILE A 48 7.93 -2.88 5.77
N GLY A 49 8.37 -2.41 6.95
CA GLY A 49 9.06 -1.12 7.08
C GLY A 49 10.46 -1.13 6.44
N ILE A 50 11.20 -2.22 6.57
CA ILE A 50 12.54 -2.34 5.99
C ILE A 50 12.48 -2.35 4.45
N VAL A 51 11.54 -3.08 3.85
CA VAL A 51 11.40 -3.12 2.39
C VAL A 51 10.80 -1.81 1.85
N ALA A 52 9.91 -1.15 2.61
CA ALA A 52 9.43 0.19 2.26
C ALA A 52 10.57 1.21 2.23
N TRP A 53 11.50 1.15 3.19
CA TRP A 53 12.73 1.95 3.13
C TRP A 53 13.54 1.63 1.87
N GLY A 54 13.61 0.36 1.46
CA GLY A 54 14.25 -0.03 0.21
C GLY A 54 13.63 0.62 -1.04
N MET A 55 12.30 0.82 -1.06
CA MET A 55 11.64 1.60 -2.12
C MET A 55 12.12 3.04 -2.14
N SER A 56 12.29 3.68 -0.97
CA SER A 56 12.85 5.02 -0.88
C SER A 56 14.31 5.08 -1.34
N GLN A 57 15.09 4.02 -1.15
CA GLN A 57 16.45 3.96 -1.70
C GLN A 57 16.43 3.82 -3.23
N ALA A 58 15.47 3.11 -3.81
CA ALA A 58 15.27 3.08 -5.26
C ALA A 58 14.97 4.50 -5.79
N MET A 59 14.20 5.32 -5.06
CA MET A 59 13.99 6.74 -5.42
C MET A 59 15.30 7.52 -5.51
N HIS A 60 16.24 7.34 -4.57
CA HIS A 60 17.55 8.00 -4.66
C HIS A 60 18.31 7.64 -5.94
N TYR A 61 18.22 6.38 -6.40
CA TYR A 61 18.79 5.99 -7.68
C TYR A 61 18.06 6.68 -8.85
N LEU A 62 16.72 6.67 -8.84
CA LEU A 62 15.90 7.26 -9.92
C LEU A 62 16.13 8.78 -10.08
N GLU A 63 16.46 9.49 -8.99
CA GLU A 63 16.84 10.90 -9.03
C GLU A 63 18.18 11.15 -9.76
N THR A 64 18.99 10.10 -9.93
CA THR A 64 20.29 10.19 -10.62
C THR A 64 20.24 9.68 -12.07
N ASP A 65 19.15 9.03 -12.47
CA ASP A 65 18.96 8.44 -13.79
C ASP A 65 18.35 9.47 -14.75
N SER A 66 19.12 9.89 -15.77
CA SER A 66 18.69 10.91 -16.72
C SER A 66 17.51 10.51 -17.62
N ASP A 67 17.20 9.23 -17.71
CA ASP A 67 16.10 8.69 -18.52
C ASP A 67 14.77 8.65 -17.76
N ILE A 68 14.80 8.95 -16.44
CA ILE A 68 13.64 8.90 -15.55
C ILE A 68 13.28 10.31 -15.07
N ASP A 69 12.01 10.64 -15.14
CA ASP A 69 11.46 11.80 -14.45
C ASP A 69 11.14 11.45 -12.98
N PRO A 70 11.97 11.87 -12.01
CA PRO A 70 11.77 11.51 -10.62
C PRO A 70 10.55 12.18 -9.98
N GLN A 71 9.95 13.19 -10.65
CA GLN A 71 8.71 13.85 -10.22
C GLN A 71 7.45 13.10 -10.67
N ARG A 72 7.59 11.95 -11.33
CA ARG A 72 6.49 11.14 -11.86
C ARG A 72 6.58 9.66 -11.46
N VAL A 73 7.11 9.38 -10.28
CA VAL A 73 7.28 8.01 -9.78
C VAL A 73 6.11 7.59 -8.89
N ILE A 74 5.46 6.48 -9.24
CA ILE A 74 4.35 5.86 -8.49
C ILE A 74 4.89 4.63 -7.76
N ALA A 75 4.59 4.51 -6.47
CA ALA A 75 4.77 3.27 -5.73
C ALA A 75 3.64 2.29 -6.07
N ILE A 76 3.97 1.06 -6.45
CA ILE A 76 2.96 0.03 -6.76
C ILE A 76 3.28 -1.28 -6.07
N GLY A 77 2.26 -1.96 -5.54
CA GLY A 77 2.41 -3.27 -4.94
C GLY A 77 1.13 -4.09 -4.90
N HIS A 78 1.31 -5.41 -4.82
CA HIS A 78 0.24 -6.39 -4.66
C HIS A 78 0.38 -7.13 -3.35
N SER A 79 -0.74 -7.40 -2.65
CA SER A 79 -0.74 -8.17 -1.41
C SER A 79 0.15 -7.51 -0.33
N ARG A 80 1.08 -8.25 0.27
CA ARG A 80 2.07 -7.70 1.22
C ARG A 80 2.91 -6.55 0.63
N TYR A 81 3.18 -6.58 -0.67
CA TYR A 81 3.87 -5.47 -1.34
C TYR A 81 2.97 -4.26 -1.56
N GLY A 82 1.63 -4.43 -1.56
CA GLY A 82 0.68 -3.33 -1.47
C GLY A 82 0.77 -2.59 -0.13
N LYS A 83 0.91 -3.34 0.99
CA LYS A 83 1.18 -2.77 2.31
C LYS A 83 2.51 -1.96 2.30
N ILE A 84 3.54 -2.53 1.67
CA ILE A 84 4.87 -1.90 1.53
C ILE A 84 4.79 -0.61 0.70
N ALA A 85 4.09 -0.65 -0.44
CA ALA A 85 3.93 0.52 -1.31
C ALA A 85 3.19 1.66 -0.61
N LEU A 86 2.10 1.36 0.10
CA LEU A 86 1.36 2.34 0.90
C LEU A 86 2.24 2.95 2.00
N TRP A 87 3.00 2.13 2.72
CA TRP A 87 3.86 2.60 3.79
C TRP A 87 5.04 3.40 3.27
N ALA A 88 5.65 2.99 2.14
CA ALA A 88 6.72 3.75 1.49
C ALA A 88 6.22 5.13 1.05
N ALA A 89 5.10 5.19 0.34
CA ALA A 89 4.53 6.45 -0.13
C ALA A 89 4.06 7.35 1.03
N ALA A 90 3.58 6.78 2.15
CA ALA A 90 3.21 7.56 3.33
C ALA A 90 4.42 8.23 4.01
N GLN A 91 5.61 7.65 3.91
CA GLN A 91 6.84 8.14 4.51
C GLN A 91 7.70 8.99 3.56
N ASP A 92 7.55 8.81 2.26
CA ASP A 92 8.38 9.44 1.23
C ASP A 92 7.49 10.16 0.20
N GLU A 93 7.43 11.48 0.31
CA GLU A 93 6.59 12.34 -0.53
C GLU A 93 7.07 12.42 -1.99
N ARG A 94 8.26 11.94 -2.31
CA ARG A 94 8.78 11.86 -3.68
C ARG A 94 7.99 10.86 -4.54
N PHE A 95 7.35 9.87 -3.91
CA PHE A 95 6.32 9.11 -4.63
C PHE A 95 5.10 10.00 -4.84
N VAL A 96 4.87 10.39 -6.09
CA VAL A 96 3.77 11.30 -6.44
C VAL A 96 2.39 10.64 -6.40
N GLY A 97 2.35 9.33 -6.26
CA GLY A 97 1.13 8.53 -6.10
C GLY A 97 1.43 7.11 -5.65
N VAL A 98 0.39 6.39 -5.32
CA VAL A 98 0.49 4.98 -4.91
C VAL A 98 -0.64 4.14 -5.49
N ILE A 99 -0.32 2.90 -5.83
CA ILE A 99 -1.27 1.88 -6.27
C ILE A 99 -1.09 0.64 -5.37
N ALA A 100 -2.12 0.27 -4.63
CA ALA A 100 -2.11 -0.93 -3.79
C ALA A 100 -3.23 -1.88 -4.21
N ASN A 101 -2.83 -3.05 -4.68
CA ASN A 101 -3.76 -4.11 -5.08
C ASN A 101 -3.84 -5.16 -4.00
N SER A 102 -5.05 -5.46 -3.53
CA SER A 102 -5.36 -6.50 -2.54
C SER A 102 -4.44 -6.44 -1.32
N SER A 103 -4.31 -5.26 -0.73
CA SER A 103 -3.33 -5.02 0.33
C SER A 103 -3.77 -5.52 1.71
N GLY A 104 -5.06 -5.63 1.97
CA GLY A 104 -5.61 -6.21 3.20
C GLY A 104 -5.25 -5.47 4.49
N SER A 105 -5.33 -6.18 5.58
CA SER A 105 -5.03 -5.70 6.91
C SER A 105 -3.54 -5.32 7.06
N GLY A 106 -3.26 -4.16 7.64
CA GLY A 106 -1.91 -3.56 7.62
C GLY A 106 -1.56 -2.86 6.30
N GLY A 107 -2.46 -2.92 5.31
CA GLY A 107 -2.49 -2.15 4.08
C GLY A 107 -3.64 -1.16 4.10
N ALA A 108 -4.61 -1.30 3.19
CA ALA A 108 -5.75 -0.39 3.10
C ALA A 108 -6.95 -0.82 3.96
N SER A 109 -7.06 -2.10 4.34
CA SER A 109 -8.22 -2.61 5.09
C SER A 109 -8.24 -2.10 6.53
N LEU A 110 -9.38 -1.55 6.97
CA LEU A 110 -9.57 -1.14 8.36
C LEU A 110 -9.29 -2.31 9.31
N TYR A 111 -8.68 -2.02 10.44
CA TYR A 111 -8.51 -2.97 11.53
C TYR A 111 -9.82 -3.19 12.28
N ARG A 112 -10.58 -2.10 12.51
CA ARG A 112 -11.87 -2.16 13.19
C ARG A 112 -12.89 -2.87 12.33
N GLY A 113 -13.56 -3.86 12.93
CA GLY A 113 -14.54 -4.69 12.24
C GLY A 113 -13.96 -5.78 11.36
N ASN A 114 -12.64 -5.88 11.22
CA ASN A 114 -12.00 -6.98 10.50
C ASN A 114 -12.03 -8.25 11.37
N ARG A 115 -12.67 -9.30 10.85
CA ARG A 115 -12.81 -10.60 11.53
C ARG A 115 -12.16 -11.75 10.75
N VAL A 116 -11.50 -11.44 9.64
CA VAL A 116 -10.92 -12.44 8.73
C VAL A 116 -9.40 -12.43 8.80
N GLU A 117 -8.78 -11.26 8.68
CA GLU A 117 -7.34 -11.07 8.85
C GLU A 117 -7.12 -9.94 9.87
N THR A 118 -7.31 -10.28 11.15
CA THR A 118 -7.10 -9.30 12.22
C THR A 118 -5.61 -8.98 12.37
N PRO A 119 -5.23 -7.84 13.00
CA PRO A 119 -3.84 -7.57 13.36
C PRO A 119 -3.19 -8.69 14.16
N TYR A 120 -3.98 -9.42 14.98
CA TYR A 120 -3.52 -10.57 15.74
C TYR A 120 -3.22 -11.78 14.86
N ASP A 121 -4.04 -12.02 13.80
CA ASP A 121 -3.78 -13.09 12.82
C ASP A 121 -2.52 -12.82 12.03
N ILE A 122 -2.31 -11.56 11.61
CA ILE A 122 -1.04 -11.13 10.98
C ILE A 122 0.13 -11.41 11.90
N TYR A 123 0.01 -11.04 13.17
CA TYR A 123 1.07 -11.32 14.15
C TYR A 123 1.39 -12.81 14.24
N LYS A 124 0.38 -13.65 14.35
CA LYS A 124 0.59 -15.10 14.48
C LYS A 124 1.23 -15.73 13.25
N ARG A 125 0.79 -15.30 12.05
CA ARG A 125 1.29 -15.87 10.79
C ARG A 125 2.63 -15.29 10.38
N PHE A 126 2.81 -13.98 10.59
CA PHE A 126 3.93 -13.20 10.09
C PHE A 126 4.50 -12.29 11.17
N PRO A 127 5.05 -12.85 12.28
CA PRO A 127 5.53 -12.07 13.42
C PRO A 127 6.69 -11.13 13.07
N HIS A 128 7.29 -11.29 11.91
CA HIS A 128 8.38 -10.46 11.41
C HIS A 128 7.93 -9.28 10.55
N TRP A 129 6.65 -9.19 10.17
CA TRP A 129 6.20 -8.12 9.27
C TRP A 129 6.16 -6.74 9.94
N MET A 130 5.76 -6.68 11.19
CA MET A 130 5.64 -5.44 11.96
C MET A 130 6.68 -5.37 13.07
N CYS A 131 6.82 -4.22 13.73
CA CYS A 131 7.65 -4.11 14.93
C CYS A 131 7.05 -4.90 16.11
N LYS A 132 7.91 -5.36 17.02
CA LYS A 132 7.45 -6.16 18.17
C LYS A 132 6.46 -5.41 19.07
N ARG A 133 6.55 -4.08 19.16
CA ARG A 133 5.61 -3.25 19.92
C ARG A 133 4.18 -3.29 19.35
N PHE A 134 4.01 -3.43 18.04
CA PHE A 134 2.70 -3.55 17.40
C PHE A 134 1.85 -4.64 18.03
N TYR A 135 2.44 -5.72 18.46
CA TYR A 135 1.76 -6.87 19.04
C TYR A 135 1.07 -6.59 20.38
N LYS A 136 1.57 -5.62 21.15
CA LYS A 136 0.91 -5.20 22.40
C LYS A 136 -0.48 -4.62 22.15
N TYR A 137 -0.74 -4.23 20.90
CA TYR A 137 -2.00 -3.61 20.47
C TYR A 137 -2.84 -4.55 19.59
N ALA A 138 -2.22 -5.50 18.91
CA ALA A 138 -2.88 -6.38 17.95
C ALA A 138 -4.02 -7.21 18.54
N ASP A 139 -3.90 -7.68 19.79
CA ASP A 139 -4.92 -8.42 20.49
C ASP A 139 -6.00 -7.53 21.15
N ARG A 140 -5.81 -6.22 21.13
CA ARG A 140 -6.67 -5.25 21.80
C ARG A 140 -7.62 -4.50 20.88
N VAL A 141 -7.47 -4.63 19.57
CA VAL A 141 -8.24 -3.88 18.56
C VAL A 141 -9.74 -3.98 18.82
N GLU A 142 -10.23 -5.17 19.16
CA GLU A 142 -11.64 -5.38 19.46
C GLU A 142 -12.05 -5.01 20.90
N LYS A 143 -11.11 -5.10 21.85
CA LYS A 143 -11.40 -4.96 23.29
C LYS A 143 -11.34 -3.51 23.78
N VAL A 144 -10.39 -2.74 23.30
CA VAL A 144 -10.08 -1.39 23.85
C VAL A 144 -10.07 -0.32 22.74
N GLY A 145 -10.16 -0.73 21.48
CA GLY A 145 -9.91 0.11 20.32
C GLY A 145 -8.41 0.29 20.08
N PHE A 146 -8.04 0.33 18.81
CA PHE A 146 -6.69 0.69 18.38
C PHE A 146 -6.65 2.23 18.28
N PRO A 147 -5.60 2.91 18.76
CA PRO A 147 -5.56 4.38 18.73
C PRO A 147 -5.48 4.94 17.30
N ILE A 148 -5.08 4.12 16.35
CA ILE A 148 -4.98 4.43 14.91
C ILE A 148 -5.70 3.36 14.11
N ASP A 149 -6.06 3.70 12.86
CA ASP A 149 -6.58 2.72 11.90
C ASP A 149 -6.06 3.05 10.50
N GLN A 150 -6.21 2.14 9.54
CA GLN A 150 -5.54 2.21 8.24
C GLN A 150 -5.97 3.43 7.41
N HIS A 151 -7.20 3.91 7.52
CA HIS A 151 -7.62 5.17 6.88
C HIS A 151 -6.72 6.37 7.30
N MET A 152 -6.17 6.36 8.52
CA MET A 152 -5.25 7.41 8.97
C MET A 152 -3.90 7.34 8.24
N VAL A 153 -3.41 6.12 7.96
CA VAL A 153 -2.21 5.92 7.13
C VAL A 153 -2.47 6.37 5.70
N LEU A 154 -3.62 5.99 5.12
CA LEU A 154 -4.03 6.42 3.79
C LEU A 154 -4.18 7.95 3.70
N SER A 155 -4.62 8.61 4.78
CA SER A 155 -4.75 10.07 4.85
C SER A 155 -3.42 10.81 4.75
N LEU A 156 -2.29 10.17 5.10
CA LEU A 156 -0.94 10.75 4.93
C LEU A 156 -0.55 10.91 3.45
N LEU A 157 -1.29 10.26 2.55
CA LEU A 157 -1.06 10.35 1.11
C LEU A 157 -1.69 11.61 0.50
N ALA A 158 -2.71 12.19 1.16
CA ALA A 158 -3.39 13.37 0.65
C ALA A 158 -2.44 14.58 0.54
N PRO A 159 -2.51 15.36 -0.55
CA PRO A 159 -3.46 15.30 -1.66
C PRO A 159 -2.99 14.45 -2.86
N ARG A 160 -1.96 13.64 -2.73
CA ARG A 160 -1.39 12.82 -3.81
C ARG A 160 -2.41 11.76 -4.29
N PRO A 161 -2.43 11.42 -5.59
CA PRO A 161 -3.32 10.40 -6.11
C PRO A 161 -3.02 9.01 -5.51
N MET A 162 -4.07 8.29 -5.18
CA MET A 162 -4.01 6.95 -4.59
C MET A 162 -5.01 6.02 -5.29
N TYR A 163 -4.62 4.78 -5.53
CA TYR A 163 -5.49 3.77 -6.13
C TYR A 163 -5.50 2.48 -5.31
N ILE A 164 -6.68 2.02 -4.93
CA ILE A 164 -6.87 0.73 -4.24
C ILE A 164 -7.66 -0.21 -5.17
N ALA A 165 -7.23 -1.46 -5.24
CA ALA A 165 -7.82 -2.45 -6.11
C ALA A 165 -8.07 -3.77 -5.38
N ASN A 166 -9.21 -4.39 -5.63
CA ASN A 166 -9.61 -5.64 -4.99
C ASN A 166 -10.21 -6.64 -5.98
N SER A 167 -10.28 -7.88 -5.53
CA SER A 167 -11.02 -8.96 -6.16
C SER A 167 -12.18 -9.39 -5.24
N ASP A 168 -13.35 -9.70 -5.80
CA ASP A 168 -14.56 -9.98 -5.03
C ASP A 168 -14.54 -11.33 -4.28
N GLU A 169 -13.76 -12.30 -4.79
CA GLU A 169 -13.56 -13.59 -4.13
C GLU A 169 -12.41 -13.59 -3.13
N ASP A 170 -11.72 -12.45 -2.95
CA ASP A 170 -10.57 -12.32 -2.05
C ASP A 170 -11.04 -11.97 -0.63
N ALA A 171 -11.60 -12.95 0.07
CA ALA A 171 -12.13 -12.76 1.40
C ALA A 171 -11.09 -12.31 2.43
N TYR A 172 -9.80 -12.67 2.25
CA TYR A 172 -8.75 -12.34 3.20
C TYR A 172 -8.44 -10.85 3.30
N VAL A 173 -8.47 -10.14 2.18
CA VAL A 173 -8.17 -8.69 2.17
C VAL A 173 -9.35 -7.86 2.64
N CYS A 174 -10.55 -8.45 2.75
CA CYS A 174 -11.79 -7.78 3.13
C CYS A 174 -12.08 -6.56 2.25
N PRO A 175 -12.47 -6.72 0.96
CA PRO A 175 -12.70 -5.61 0.04
C PRO A 175 -13.63 -4.52 0.57
N ASN A 176 -14.66 -4.90 1.33
CA ASN A 176 -15.57 -4.00 1.99
C ASN A 176 -14.90 -3.08 3.02
N LEU A 177 -13.87 -3.57 3.73
CA LEU A 177 -13.12 -2.78 4.71
C LEU A 177 -12.04 -1.92 4.05
N GLU A 178 -11.45 -2.35 2.93
CA GLU A 178 -10.58 -1.47 2.14
C GLU A 178 -11.40 -0.32 1.53
N TYR A 179 -12.58 -0.61 1.00
CA TYR A 179 -13.47 0.43 0.49
C TYR A 179 -13.98 1.37 1.60
N ALA A 180 -14.36 0.83 2.74
CA ALA A 180 -14.75 1.64 3.90
C ALA A 180 -13.62 2.58 4.36
N ALA A 181 -12.37 2.13 4.33
CA ALA A 181 -11.23 2.99 4.62
C ALA A 181 -11.11 4.16 3.62
N LEU A 182 -11.41 3.94 2.34
CA LEU A 182 -11.42 5.03 1.35
C LEU A 182 -12.53 6.05 1.64
N LEU A 183 -13.71 5.62 2.08
CA LEU A 183 -14.79 6.52 2.46
C LEU A 183 -14.37 7.45 3.62
N GLU A 184 -13.60 6.93 4.57
CA GLU A 184 -13.05 7.73 5.69
C GLU A 184 -11.94 8.71 5.23
N VAL A 185 -11.28 8.44 4.11
CA VAL A 185 -10.23 9.31 3.54
C VAL A 185 -10.81 10.44 2.68
N VAL A 186 -11.98 10.24 2.07
CA VAL A 186 -12.63 11.23 1.19
C VAL A 186 -12.73 12.62 1.85
N PRO A 187 -13.17 12.78 3.12
CA PRO A 187 -13.22 14.08 3.76
C PRO A 187 -11.86 14.80 3.82
N ILE A 188 -10.77 14.04 3.94
CA ILE A 188 -9.41 14.62 3.99
C ILE A 188 -9.06 15.22 2.63
N TYR A 189 -9.33 14.51 1.52
CA TYR A 189 -9.10 15.05 0.18
C TYR A 189 -9.99 16.26 -0.11
N ASN A 190 -11.21 16.30 0.44
CA ASN A 190 -12.11 17.44 0.30
C ASN A 190 -11.53 18.72 0.94
N LEU A 191 -10.73 18.62 2.03
CA LEU A 191 -10.03 19.76 2.63
C LEU A 191 -9.01 20.38 1.67
N TYR A 192 -8.48 19.62 0.72
CA TYR A 192 -7.59 20.08 -0.35
C TYR A 192 -8.36 20.54 -1.61
N GLY A 193 -9.69 20.61 -1.55
CA GLY A 193 -10.54 21.06 -2.66
C GLY A 193 -10.91 19.96 -3.69
N TYR A 194 -10.56 18.70 -3.44
CA TYR A 194 -10.93 17.58 -4.32
C TYR A 194 -12.30 17.04 -3.93
N LEU A 195 -13.36 17.44 -4.66
CA LEU A 195 -14.71 16.91 -4.44
C LEU A 195 -14.82 15.50 -5.02
N LEU A 196 -14.64 14.50 -4.16
CA LEU A 196 -14.69 13.10 -4.55
C LEU A 196 -16.11 12.55 -4.34
N ASN A 197 -16.62 11.83 -5.35
CA ASN A 197 -17.94 11.20 -5.31
C ASN A 197 -17.80 9.69 -5.21
N TYR A 198 -18.27 9.13 -4.10
CA TYR A 198 -18.22 7.71 -3.82
C TYR A 198 -19.61 7.17 -3.50
N TRP A 199 -19.85 5.91 -3.85
CA TRP A 199 -21.01 5.18 -3.33
C TRP A 199 -20.81 4.92 -1.84
N LYS A 200 -21.90 4.96 -1.08
CA LYS A 200 -21.85 4.71 0.38
C LYS A 200 -21.50 3.26 0.71
N GLU A 201 -21.79 2.35 -0.20
CA GLU A 201 -21.58 0.91 -0.06
C GLU A 201 -20.53 0.43 -1.06
N LEU A 202 -19.96 -0.74 -0.80
CA LEU A 202 -19.02 -1.39 -1.71
C LEU A 202 -19.67 -1.48 -3.11
N PRO A 203 -18.99 -1.01 -4.16
CA PRO A 203 -19.52 -1.07 -5.52
C PRO A 203 -19.65 -2.51 -6.02
N ALA A 204 -20.54 -2.73 -6.98
CA ALA A 204 -20.70 -4.03 -7.61
C ALA A 204 -19.40 -4.47 -8.31
N THR A 205 -19.20 -5.79 -8.39
CA THR A 205 -18.09 -6.38 -9.15
C THR A 205 -18.06 -5.88 -10.59
N GLY A 206 -16.88 -5.53 -11.07
CA GLY A 206 -16.65 -4.89 -12.36
C GLY A 206 -16.68 -3.37 -12.33
N SER A 207 -17.03 -2.75 -11.21
CA SER A 207 -17.05 -1.29 -11.07
C SER A 207 -15.63 -0.71 -11.00
N VAL A 208 -15.45 0.45 -11.63
CA VAL A 208 -14.20 1.23 -11.61
C VAL A 208 -14.52 2.67 -11.23
N ILE A 209 -13.84 3.20 -10.25
CA ILE A 209 -13.85 4.60 -9.83
C ILE A 209 -12.49 5.19 -10.18
N CYS A 210 -12.42 5.98 -11.26
CA CYS A 210 -11.20 6.67 -11.66
C CYS A 210 -11.27 8.13 -11.23
N GLN A 211 -11.06 8.35 -9.93
CA GLN A 211 -10.92 9.67 -9.30
C GLN A 211 -9.53 9.78 -8.66
N ARG A 212 -9.20 10.92 -8.05
CA ARG A 212 -7.89 11.14 -7.40
C ARG A 212 -7.59 10.13 -6.28
N VAL A 213 -8.61 9.65 -5.62
CA VAL A 213 -8.61 8.39 -4.89
C VAL A 213 -9.35 7.39 -5.76
N GLY A 214 -8.65 6.46 -6.39
CA GLY A 214 -9.21 5.49 -7.32
C GLY A 214 -9.57 4.18 -6.63
N TYR A 215 -10.54 3.46 -7.19
CA TYR A 215 -10.91 2.12 -6.71
C TYR A 215 -11.46 1.25 -7.83
N HIS A 216 -11.19 -0.04 -7.79
CA HIS A 216 -11.98 -1.02 -8.52
C HIS A 216 -12.17 -2.32 -7.73
N LEU A 217 -13.27 -3.00 -8.03
CA LEU A 217 -13.56 -4.36 -7.60
C LEU A 217 -13.71 -5.25 -8.82
N LYS A 218 -12.74 -6.14 -9.07
CA LYS A 218 -12.80 -7.07 -10.19
C LYS A 218 -13.32 -8.46 -9.77
N PRO A 219 -13.83 -9.28 -10.70
CA PRO A 219 -14.16 -10.67 -10.39
C PRO A 219 -12.89 -11.50 -10.14
N GLY A 220 -13.03 -12.52 -9.28
CA GLY A 220 -12.06 -13.59 -9.08
C GLY A 220 -11.24 -13.50 -7.80
N ALA A 221 -10.23 -14.36 -7.71
CA ALA A 221 -9.42 -14.57 -6.51
C ALA A 221 -8.29 -13.54 -6.36
N HIS A 222 -7.51 -13.69 -5.28
CA HIS A 222 -6.33 -12.88 -4.94
C HIS A 222 -5.29 -12.88 -6.06
N SER A 223 -5.29 -11.86 -6.90
CA SER A 223 -4.42 -11.78 -8.08
C SER A 223 -4.30 -10.35 -8.63
N MET A 224 -3.27 -10.14 -9.45
CA MET A 224 -3.13 -8.96 -10.30
C MET A 224 -3.21 -9.42 -11.75
N THR A 225 -4.15 -8.88 -12.51
CA THR A 225 -4.51 -9.31 -13.86
C THR A 225 -4.33 -8.19 -14.89
N PRO A 226 -4.45 -8.45 -16.20
CA PRO A 226 -4.46 -7.41 -17.21
C PRO A 226 -5.59 -6.36 -17.03
N PHE A 227 -6.70 -6.73 -16.35
CA PHE A 227 -7.75 -5.77 -16.03
C PHE A 227 -7.23 -4.72 -15.04
N ASP A 228 -6.56 -5.15 -13.96
CA ASP A 228 -5.97 -4.26 -12.97
C ASP A 228 -5.00 -3.30 -13.62
N TRP A 229 -4.11 -3.82 -14.46
CA TRP A 229 -3.11 -3.01 -15.17
C TRP A 229 -3.72 -1.94 -16.08
N ARG A 230 -4.84 -2.24 -16.78
CA ARG A 230 -5.54 -1.22 -17.57
C ARG A 230 -6.06 -0.09 -16.69
N CYS A 231 -6.70 -0.42 -15.57
CA CYS A 231 -7.18 0.57 -14.61
C CYS A 231 -6.03 1.43 -14.04
N PHE A 232 -4.90 0.79 -13.74
CA PHE A 232 -3.72 1.47 -13.22
C PHE A 232 -3.10 2.43 -14.23
N TYR A 233 -3.02 2.04 -15.50
CA TYR A 233 -2.54 2.94 -16.56
C TYR A 233 -3.49 4.12 -16.77
N GLU A 234 -4.80 3.88 -16.86
CA GLU A 234 -5.79 4.96 -17.00
C GLU A 234 -5.72 5.96 -15.85
N PHE A 235 -5.51 5.45 -14.65
CA PHE A 235 -5.31 6.28 -13.46
C PHE A 235 -4.00 7.08 -13.53
N ALA A 236 -2.90 6.44 -13.88
CA ALA A 236 -1.60 7.08 -13.99
C ALA A 236 -1.57 8.13 -15.12
N ASP A 237 -2.11 7.79 -16.30
CA ASP A 237 -2.25 8.73 -17.41
C ASP A 237 -2.97 10.00 -16.94
N ARG A 238 -4.11 9.84 -16.26
CA ARG A 238 -4.95 10.95 -15.83
C ARG A 238 -4.38 11.82 -14.72
N TYR A 239 -3.69 11.23 -13.74
CA TYR A 239 -3.30 11.94 -12.51
C TYR A 239 -1.80 12.19 -12.36
N ILE A 240 -0.99 11.58 -13.19
CA ILE A 240 0.46 11.69 -13.14
C ILE A 240 1.02 12.29 -14.43
N MET A 241 0.52 11.86 -15.60
CA MET A 241 1.03 12.33 -16.90
C MET A 241 0.36 13.64 -17.33
N ASP A 242 -0.95 13.78 -17.15
CA ASP A 242 -1.74 14.93 -17.62
C ASP A 242 -1.70 16.15 -16.67
N ASN A 243 -0.90 16.12 -15.62
CA ASN A 243 -0.71 17.28 -14.74
C ASN A 243 0.18 18.34 -15.43
N ASN A 244 -0.37 19.01 -16.45
CA ASN A 244 0.07 20.31 -16.98
C ASN A 244 -0.80 21.43 -16.44
#